data_952196bb352166ca9565b445ed0600fc
#
_entry.id   952196bb352166ca9565b445ed0600fc
#
_cell.length_a   1.000
_cell.length_b   1.000
_cell.length_c   1.000
_cell.angle_alpha   90.00
_cell.angle_beta   90.00
_cell.angle_gamma   90.00
#
_symmetry.space_group_name_H-M   'P 1'
#
loop_
_entity.id
_entity.type
_entity.pdbx_description
1 polymer ?
#
loop_
_entity_poly.entity_id
_entity_poly.type
_entity_poly.pdbx_seq_one_letter_code
_entity_poly.pdbx_strand_id
1 'polypeptide(L)'
;MNRYLSTIELEKENMTFNAGHTTIFSATEREPLHGHYYQVFTSITAWVSDNGMKFDYRYYKKRVGELCAQLNQIFLMPMYSPYLQFSQDADYYYFKFNQKTMPFLKEDVKLMPLTNI
;
A
#
# COMPACT_ATOMS: atom_id res chain seq x y z
N MET A 1 -23.43 21.86 22.32
CA MET A 1 -22.10 21.96 21.72
C MET A 1 -22.23 21.89 20.22
N ASN A 2 -21.73 22.89 19.54
CA ASN A 2 -21.76 22.92 18.08
C ASN A 2 -20.67 22.02 17.50
N ARG A 3 -21.01 21.38 16.39
CA ARG A 3 -20.04 20.60 15.62
C ARG A 3 -20.01 21.12 14.18
N TYR A 4 -18.86 21.03 13.57
CA TYR A 4 -18.71 21.39 12.17
C TYR A 4 -17.72 20.42 11.51
N LEU A 5 -17.82 20.31 10.18
CA LEU A 5 -16.87 19.54 9.39
C LEU A 5 -15.59 20.33 9.22
N SER A 6 -14.47 19.66 9.48
CA SER A 6 -13.15 20.22 9.22
C SER A 6 -12.33 19.24 8.39
N THR A 7 -11.53 19.78 7.50
CA THR A 7 -10.66 18.99 6.62
C THR A 7 -9.21 19.39 6.86
N ILE A 8 -8.35 18.41 7.08
CA ILE A 8 -6.91 18.63 7.04
C ILE A 8 -6.32 17.88 5.85
N GLU A 9 -5.32 18.52 5.26
CA GLU A 9 -4.55 17.94 4.17
C GLU A 9 -3.12 17.73 4.64
N LEU A 10 -2.61 16.51 4.42
CA LEU A 10 -1.27 16.13 4.85
C LEU A 10 -0.42 15.81 3.63
N GLU A 11 0.73 16.49 3.53
CA GLU A 11 1.74 16.27 2.51
C GLU A 11 3.09 16.58 3.14
N LYS A 12 3.83 15.54 3.54
CA LYS A 12 5.11 15.70 4.21
C LYS A 12 6.19 14.85 3.53
N GLU A 13 7.44 15.17 3.75
CA GLU A 13 8.57 14.46 3.16
C GLU A 13 8.58 12.96 3.52
N ASN A 14 8.14 12.60 4.73
CA ASN A 14 8.09 11.20 5.16
C ASN A 14 6.85 10.45 4.65
N MET A 15 5.99 11.10 3.88
CA MET A 15 4.81 10.48 3.27
C MET A 15 5.12 10.02 1.85
N THR A 16 6.23 9.34 1.70
CA THR A 16 6.70 8.78 0.44
C THR A 16 7.18 7.36 0.64
N PHE A 17 7.14 6.58 -0.43
CA PHE A 17 7.75 5.26 -0.42
C PHE A 17 8.10 4.81 -1.83
N ASN A 18 9.09 3.91 -1.93
CA ASN A 18 9.43 3.22 -3.17
C ASN A 18 8.96 1.78 -3.04
N ALA A 19 8.20 1.31 -4.02
CA ALA A 19 7.73 -0.06 -3.99
C ALA A 19 7.71 -0.66 -5.40
N GLY A 20 7.95 -1.97 -5.47
CA GLY A 20 7.84 -2.71 -6.70
C GLY A 20 6.44 -3.27 -6.89
N HIS A 21 6.05 -3.46 -8.14
CA HIS A 21 4.79 -4.11 -8.48
C HIS A 21 4.79 -4.62 -9.91
N THR A 22 3.73 -5.34 -10.25
CA THR A 22 3.38 -5.69 -11.62
C THR A 22 1.87 -5.65 -11.75
N THR A 23 1.36 -4.94 -12.77
CA THR A 23 -0.07 -4.95 -13.06
C THR A 23 -0.39 -6.14 -13.94
N ILE A 24 -1.38 -6.93 -13.54
CA ILE A 24 -1.78 -8.14 -14.24
C ILE A 24 -3.08 -7.88 -14.97
N PHE A 25 -3.06 -7.99 -16.29
CA PHE A 25 -4.21 -7.67 -17.14
C PHE A 25 -5.06 -8.88 -17.47
N SER A 26 -4.46 -10.06 -17.60
CA SER A 26 -5.14 -11.29 -17.98
C SER A 26 -4.32 -12.50 -17.53
N ALA A 27 -4.77 -13.69 -17.89
CA ALA A 27 -4.03 -14.92 -17.59
C ALA A 27 -2.67 -15.00 -18.30
N THR A 28 -2.45 -14.19 -19.32
CA THR A 28 -1.24 -14.24 -20.15
C THR A 28 -0.52 -12.91 -20.30
N GLU A 29 -1.11 -11.80 -19.80
CA GLU A 29 -0.54 -10.46 -19.98
C GLU A 29 -0.35 -9.77 -18.64
N ARG A 30 0.85 -9.30 -18.40
CA ARG A 30 1.19 -8.46 -17.26
C ARG A 30 2.33 -7.51 -17.63
N GLU A 31 2.46 -6.46 -16.83
CA GLU A 31 3.63 -5.61 -16.93
C GLU A 31 4.90 -6.35 -16.46
N PRO A 32 6.08 -5.98 -16.94
CA PRO A 32 7.32 -6.38 -16.28
C PRO A 32 7.35 -5.93 -14.82
N LEU A 33 8.08 -6.65 -13.99
CA LEU A 33 8.31 -6.23 -12.61
C LEU A 33 9.08 -4.91 -12.63
N HIS A 34 8.55 -3.90 -11.92
CA HIS A 34 9.18 -2.58 -11.85
C HIS A 34 8.76 -1.87 -10.59
N GLY A 35 9.34 -0.73 -10.32
CA GLY A 35 9.03 0.05 -9.13
C GLY A 35 8.67 1.48 -9.47
N HIS A 36 8.06 2.14 -8.48
CA HIS A 36 7.70 3.54 -8.53
C HIS A 36 8.08 4.23 -7.22
N TYR A 37 8.35 5.52 -7.33
CA TYR A 37 8.41 6.41 -6.19
C TYR A 37 7.01 7.00 -5.99
N TYR A 38 6.42 6.71 -4.83
CA TYR A 38 5.07 7.18 -4.50
C TYR A 38 5.15 8.34 -3.51
N GLN A 39 4.43 9.39 -3.80
CA GLN A 39 4.19 10.48 -2.87
C GLN A 39 2.73 10.42 -2.45
N VAL A 40 2.49 10.43 -1.13
CA VAL A 40 1.16 10.25 -0.57
C VAL A 40 0.61 11.59 -0.11
N PHE A 41 -0.59 11.89 -0.58
CA PHE A 41 -1.39 13.02 -0.13
C PHE A 41 -2.59 12.47 0.62
N THR A 42 -2.85 13.01 1.80
CA THR A 42 -3.97 12.55 2.61
C THR A 42 -4.87 13.73 2.96
N SER A 43 -6.16 13.56 2.70
CA SER A 43 -7.18 14.53 3.10
C SER A 43 -8.10 13.84 4.10
N ILE A 44 -8.27 14.42 5.27
CA ILE A 44 -9.09 13.86 6.32
C ILE A 44 -10.16 14.86 6.69
N THR A 45 -11.42 14.48 6.51
CA THR A 45 -12.56 15.30 6.89
C THR A 45 -13.26 14.64 8.07
N ALA A 46 -13.47 15.39 9.13
CA ALA A 46 -14.10 14.88 10.34
C ALA A 46 -14.94 15.97 11.03
N TRP A 47 -15.89 15.53 11.83
CA TRP A 47 -16.62 16.42 12.71
C TRP A 47 -15.74 16.84 13.88
N VAL A 48 -15.68 18.14 14.14
CA VAL A 48 -14.95 18.70 15.28
C VAL A 48 -15.92 19.51 16.14
N SER A 49 -15.62 19.60 17.42
CA SER A 49 -16.36 20.45 18.36
C SER A 49 -15.80 21.88 18.34
N ASP A 50 -16.51 22.81 18.99
CA ASP A 50 -16.12 24.22 19.04
C ASP A 50 -14.71 24.45 19.58
N ASN A 51 -14.23 23.57 20.46
CA ASN A 51 -12.88 23.70 21.02
C ASN A 51 -11.79 23.13 20.11
N GLY A 52 -12.16 22.42 19.05
CA GLY A 52 -11.21 21.87 18.08
C GLY A 52 -10.24 20.82 18.61
N MET A 53 -10.32 20.47 19.87
CA MET A 53 -9.31 19.64 20.54
C MET A 53 -9.36 18.15 20.18
N LYS A 54 -10.45 17.69 19.56
CA LYS A 54 -10.64 16.27 19.24
C LYS A 54 -10.05 15.86 17.89
N PHE A 55 -9.54 16.80 17.12
CA PHE A 55 -9.00 16.54 15.79
C PHE A 55 -7.50 16.82 15.79
N ASP A 56 -6.72 15.85 16.26
CA ASP A 56 -5.27 15.99 16.37
C ASP A 56 -4.59 15.52 15.08
N TYR A 57 -4.16 16.46 14.23
CA TYR A 57 -3.49 16.15 12.98
C TYR A 57 -2.15 15.41 13.18
N ARG A 58 -1.52 15.54 14.34
CA ARG A 58 -0.24 14.86 14.63
C ARG A 58 -0.40 13.35 14.65
N TYR A 59 -1.54 12.86 15.13
CA TYR A 59 -1.87 11.44 15.10
C TYR A 59 -1.93 10.92 13.66
N TYR A 60 -2.66 11.62 12.79
CA TYR A 60 -2.82 11.20 11.40
C TYR A 60 -1.53 11.31 10.61
N LYS A 61 -0.75 12.37 10.86
CA LYS A 61 0.57 12.56 10.26
C LYS A 61 1.49 11.39 10.61
N LYS A 62 1.54 11.01 11.88
CA LYS A 62 2.34 9.87 12.35
C LYS A 62 1.89 8.57 11.70
N ARG A 63 0.56 8.33 11.67
CA ARG A 63 0.00 7.09 11.14
C ARG A 63 0.25 6.93 9.64
N VAL A 64 0.09 7.99 8.86
CA VAL A 64 0.39 7.96 7.44
C VAL A 64 1.87 7.71 7.19
N GLY A 65 2.75 8.35 7.96
CA GLY A 65 4.19 8.11 7.87
C GLY A 65 4.56 6.66 8.17
N GLU A 66 3.93 6.05 9.19
CA GLU A 66 4.15 4.64 9.53
C GLU A 66 3.70 3.71 8.41
N LEU A 67 2.55 3.98 7.79
CA LEU A 67 2.06 3.20 6.66
C LEU A 67 3.00 3.30 5.46
N CYS A 68 3.50 4.49 5.16
CA CYS A 68 4.49 4.68 4.10
C CYS A 68 5.77 3.88 4.38
N ALA A 69 6.23 3.90 5.62
CA ALA A 69 7.43 3.15 6.01
C ALA A 69 7.24 1.64 5.83
N GLN A 70 6.05 1.12 6.10
CA GLN A 70 5.75 -0.30 5.91
C GLN A 70 5.74 -0.73 4.44
N LEU A 71 5.45 0.20 3.52
CA LEU A 71 5.37 -0.07 2.10
C LEU A 71 6.68 0.25 1.36
N ASN A 72 7.66 0.84 2.07
CA ASN A 72 8.89 1.30 1.46
C ASN A 72 9.87 0.16 1.20
N GLN A 73 10.47 0.17 0.00
CA GLN A 73 11.52 -0.78 -0.40
C GLN A 73 11.05 -2.24 -0.33
N ILE A 74 9.81 -2.49 -0.75
CA ILE A 74 9.22 -3.82 -0.75
C ILE A 74 8.45 -4.03 -2.06
N PHE A 75 8.28 -5.28 -2.46
CA PHE A 75 7.45 -5.63 -3.60
C PHE A 75 6.02 -5.90 -3.14
N LEU A 76 5.06 -5.23 -3.75
CA LEU A 76 3.64 -5.36 -3.42
C LEU A 76 3.00 -6.39 -4.35
N MET A 77 2.45 -7.47 -3.78
CA MET A 77 1.86 -8.54 -4.57
C MET A 77 0.35 -8.63 -4.31
N PRO A 78 -0.48 -8.61 -5.38
CA PRO A 78 -1.94 -8.71 -5.23
C PRO A 78 -2.36 -10.14 -4.96
N MET A 79 -2.60 -10.48 -3.70
CA MET A 79 -2.93 -11.84 -3.26
C MET A 79 -4.23 -12.37 -3.82
N TYR A 80 -5.17 -11.49 -4.16
CA TYR A 80 -6.48 -11.89 -4.66
C TYR A 80 -6.58 -11.88 -6.18
N SER A 81 -5.45 -11.76 -6.88
CA SER A 81 -5.46 -11.89 -8.33
C SER A 81 -5.94 -13.28 -8.75
N PRO A 82 -6.96 -13.38 -9.63
CA PRO A 82 -7.43 -14.67 -10.10
C PRO A 82 -6.44 -15.36 -11.05
N TYR A 83 -5.39 -14.65 -11.46
CA TYR A 83 -4.39 -15.13 -12.43
C TYR A 83 -3.09 -15.59 -11.79
N LEU A 84 -2.96 -15.43 -10.47
CA LEU A 84 -1.79 -15.88 -9.72
C LEU A 84 -2.12 -17.14 -8.94
N GLN A 85 -1.22 -18.13 -9.01
CA GLN A 85 -1.26 -19.30 -8.12
C GLN A 85 -0.18 -19.12 -7.08
N PHE A 86 -0.57 -19.14 -5.82
CA PHE A 86 0.30 -18.89 -4.68
C PHE A 86 0.66 -20.18 -3.98
N SER A 87 1.95 -20.30 -3.63
CA SER A 87 2.44 -21.32 -2.72
C SER A 87 3.60 -20.76 -1.91
N GLN A 88 4.05 -21.47 -0.89
CA GLN A 88 5.13 -21.02 -0.04
C GLN A 88 5.84 -22.20 0.64
N ASP A 89 7.06 -21.96 1.02
CA ASP A 89 7.82 -22.80 1.92
C ASP A 89 8.31 -21.96 3.12
N ALA A 90 9.35 -22.40 3.82
CA ALA A 90 9.84 -21.68 5.00
C ALA A 90 10.33 -20.28 4.68
N ASP A 91 11.04 -20.10 3.56
CA ASP A 91 11.75 -18.85 3.24
C ASP A 91 11.15 -18.09 2.06
N TYR A 92 10.41 -18.76 1.18
CA TYR A 92 9.99 -18.20 -0.09
C TYR A 92 8.48 -18.17 -0.24
N TYR A 93 7.99 -17.11 -0.94
CA TYR A 93 6.70 -17.10 -1.61
C TYR A 93 6.93 -17.43 -3.07
N TYR A 94 6.01 -18.22 -3.66
CA TYR A 94 6.02 -18.57 -5.07
C TYR A 94 4.72 -18.09 -5.69
N PHE A 95 4.85 -17.32 -6.78
CA PHE A 95 3.69 -16.82 -7.53
C PHE A 95 3.78 -17.35 -8.95
N LYS A 96 2.85 -18.21 -9.32
CA LYS A 96 2.81 -18.75 -10.67
C LYS A 96 1.87 -17.93 -11.54
N PHE A 97 2.40 -17.44 -12.64
CA PHE A 97 1.69 -16.67 -13.64
C PHE A 97 2.05 -17.22 -15.02
N ASN A 98 1.02 -17.52 -15.85
CA ASN A 98 1.21 -17.98 -17.23
C ASN A 98 2.24 -19.14 -17.29
N GLN A 99 2.08 -20.13 -16.40
CA GLN A 99 2.89 -21.35 -16.31
C GLN A 99 4.35 -21.14 -15.89
N LYS A 100 4.70 -19.94 -15.46
CA LYS A 100 6.04 -19.63 -14.91
C LYS A 100 5.93 -19.21 -13.47
N THR A 101 6.85 -19.67 -12.65
CA THR A 101 6.86 -19.36 -11.22
C THR A 101 7.90 -18.30 -10.90
N MET A 102 7.44 -17.28 -10.14
CA MET A 102 8.29 -16.21 -9.62
C MET A 102 8.57 -16.49 -8.15
N PRO A 103 9.80 -16.81 -7.76
CA PRO A 103 10.16 -16.94 -6.36
C PRO A 103 10.56 -15.59 -5.76
N PHE A 104 10.13 -15.33 -4.53
CA PHE A 104 10.54 -14.16 -3.76
C PHE A 104 10.87 -14.59 -2.34
N LEU A 105 11.92 -14.01 -1.78
CA LEU A 105 12.13 -14.11 -0.34
C LEU A 105 10.95 -13.43 0.38
N LYS A 106 10.48 -14.03 1.47
CA LYS A 106 9.31 -13.51 2.19
C LYS A 106 9.51 -12.09 2.71
N GLU A 107 10.74 -11.77 3.13
CA GLU A 107 11.06 -10.42 3.62
C GLU A 107 11.01 -9.34 2.53
N ASP A 108 11.04 -9.73 1.26
CA ASP A 108 11.04 -8.78 0.15
C ASP A 108 9.64 -8.46 -0.40
N VAL A 109 8.61 -9.14 0.10
CA VAL A 109 7.25 -9.04 -0.45
C VAL A 109 6.24 -8.75 0.63
N LYS A 110 5.34 -7.81 0.34
CA LYS A 110 4.13 -7.61 1.13
C LYS A 110 2.94 -8.14 0.35
N LEU A 111 2.22 -9.09 0.96
CA LEU A 111 0.99 -9.64 0.38
C LEU A 111 -0.14 -8.65 0.62
N MET A 112 -0.70 -8.12 -0.47
CA MET A 112 -1.76 -7.12 -0.39
C MET A 112 -3.12 -7.77 -0.63
N PRO A 113 -4.14 -7.43 0.17
CA PRO A 113 -5.49 -7.98 0.00
C PRO A 113 -6.23 -7.30 -1.14
N LEU A 114 -5.64 -7.34 -2.32
CA LEU A 114 -6.12 -6.66 -3.52
C LEU A 114 -6.10 -7.62 -4.71
N THR A 115 -6.95 -7.36 -5.68
CA THR A 115 -7.02 -8.14 -6.92
C THR A 115 -5.99 -7.69 -7.96
N ASN A 116 -5.53 -6.46 -7.85
CA ASN A 116 -4.50 -5.90 -8.73
C ASN A 116 -3.81 -4.70 -8.06
N ILE A 117 -2.65 -4.37 -8.58
CA ILE A 117 -1.88 -3.22 -8.08
C ILE A 117 -1.26 -2.49 -9.26
#